data_0397df22f48ba925d1e9a85ae47ac9a2
#
_entry.id   0397df22f48ba925d1e9a85ae47ac9a2
#
_cell.length_a   1.000
_cell.length_b   1.000
_cell.length_c   1.000
_cell.angle_alpha   90.00
_cell.angle_beta   90.00
_cell.angle_gamma   90.00
#
_symmetry.space_group_name_H-M   'P 1'
#
loop_
_entity.id
_entity.type
_entity.pdbx_description
1 polymer ?
#
loop_
_entity_poly.entity_id
_entity_poly.type
_entity_poly.pdbx_seq_one_letter_code
_entity_poly.pdbx_strand_id
1 'polypeptide(L)'
;GIPKEYFAPGIDEEVKKSVEKAIGTLVSFGAEPVEISLPHTKYALATYYIICTAEASSNLARYDGVKYGLRTDGKDIVEMYKKTRVNGFGKEVKRRIILGTYVLSSGYYEAYYRKASQVRTLIRRDFEEAFKLCDVIVTPTSPTTAFKIGERIHDPLKMYLSDIFTIPANLAGLPAISVPCGFDDKHLPIGLQLIGRALDEGTLLKVAHVLEKEIDIKRIPDEYTS
;
A
#
# COMPACT_ATOMS: atom_id res chain seq x y z
N GLY A 1 -2.89 15.70 10.15
CA GLY A 1 -1.46 15.74 9.78
C GLY A 1 -1.27 15.67 8.27
N ILE A 2 -0.48 16.58 7.73
CA ILE A 2 -0.15 16.62 6.28
C ILE A 2 1.35 16.40 6.14
N PRO A 3 1.81 15.19 5.72
CA PRO A 3 3.23 14.91 5.62
C PRO A 3 3.83 15.55 4.37
N LYS A 4 4.82 16.42 4.55
CA LYS A 4 5.49 17.14 3.44
C LYS A 4 6.12 16.23 2.40
N GLU A 5 6.56 15.03 2.78
CA GLU A 5 7.19 14.07 1.89
C GLU A 5 6.21 13.50 0.84
N TYR A 6 4.90 13.52 1.14
CA TYR A 6 3.87 12.97 0.26
C TYR A 6 3.31 13.97 -0.75
N PHE A 7 3.73 15.24 -0.65
CA PHE A 7 3.37 16.32 -1.57
C PHE A 7 4.59 16.87 -2.33
N ALA A 8 5.70 16.12 -2.30
CA ALA A 8 6.93 16.42 -3.02
C ALA A 8 6.76 16.21 -4.55
N PRO A 9 7.69 16.70 -5.38
CA PRO A 9 7.66 16.50 -6.84
C PRO A 9 7.55 15.03 -7.22
N GLY A 10 6.71 14.71 -8.22
CA GLY A 10 6.48 13.34 -8.70
C GLY A 10 5.02 12.87 -8.55
N ILE A 11 4.17 13.68 -7.93
CA ILE A 11 2.72 13.49 -7.91
C ILE A 11 2.13 14.21 -9.12
N ASP A 12 1.12 13.61 -9.74
CA ASP A 12 0.30 14.26 -10.76
C ASP A 12 -0.41 15.51 -10.17
N GLU A 13 -0.34 16.63 -10.88
CA GLU A 13 -0.90 17.90 -10.42
C GLU A 13 -2.42 17.84 -10.20
N GLU A 14 -3.15 17.03 -10.97
CA GLU A 14 -4.59 16.85 -10.79
C GLU A 14 -4.88 16.07 -9.49
N VAL A 15 -4.08 15.05 -9.19
CA VAL A 15 -4.16 14.30 -7.93
C VAL A 15 -3.89 15.25 -6.75
N LYS A 16 -2.82 16.03 -6.83
CA LYS A 16 -2.45 16.99 -5.79
C LYS A 16 -3.56 18.00 -5.52
N LYS A 17 -4.05 18.66 -6.56
CA LYS A 17 -5.15 19.66 -6.45
C LYS A 17 -6.43 19.07 -5.88
N SER A 18 -6.79 17.85 -6.29
CA SER A 18 -7.98 17.17 -5.78
C SER A 18 -7.87 16.85 -4.30
N VAL A 19 -6.70 16.36 -3.85
CA VAL A 19 -6.43 16.06 -2.44
C VAL A 19 -6.39 17.36 -1.61
N GLU A 20 -5.75 18.42 -2.09
CA GLU A 20 -5.71 19.72 -1.42
C GLU A 20 -7.13 20.33 -1.26
N LYS A 21 -7.99 20.19 -2.28
CA LYS A 21 -9.40 20.59 -2.22
C LYS A 21 -10.15 19.79 -1.14
N ALA A 22 -9.95 18.51 -1.06
CA ALA A 22 -10.59 17.67 -0.05
C ALA A 22 -10.10 17.98 1.38
N ILE A 23 -8.81 18.33 1.55
CA ILE A 23 -8.28 18.86 2.81
C ILE A 23 -9.01 20.18 3.16
N GLY A 24 -9.20 21.07 2.20
CA GLY A 24 -9.99 22.30 2.38
C GLY A 24 -11.42 22.04 2.83
N THR A 25 -12.05 20.98 2.34
CA THR A 25 -13.37 20.53 2.83
C THR A 25 -13.31 20.14 4.31
N LEU A 26 -12.34 19.33 4.72
CA LEU A 26 -12.19 18.97 6.14
C LEU A 26 -11.96 20.21 7.03
N VAL A 27 -11.18 21.17 6.57
CA VAL A 27 -10.96 22.46 7.28
C VAL A 27 -12.27 23.22 7.44
N SER A 28 -13.15 23.24 6.45
CA SER A 28 -14.46 23.91 6.56
C SER A 28 -15.39 23.28 7.61
N PHE A 29 -15.12 22.02 7.99
CA PHE A 29 -15.78 21.30 9.08
C PHE A 29 -15.04 21.37 10.42
N GLY A 30 -14.04 22.25 10.53
CA GLY A 30 -13.33 22.52 11.77
C GLY A 30 -12.08 21.69 12.00
N ALA A 31 -11.58 20.97 10.98
CA ALA A 31 -10.29 20.32 11.10
C ALA A 31 -9.16 21.36 11.04
N GLU A 32 -8.14 21.18 11.88
CA GLU A 32 -6.94 22.02 11.93
C GLU A 32 -5.78 21.30 11.22
N PRO A 33 -5.33 21.77 10.04
CA PRO A 33 -4.22 21.15 9.32
C PRO A 33 -2.90 21.43 10.03
N VAL A 34 -2.10 20.38 10.25
CA VAL A 34 -0.78 20.47 10.85
C VAL A 34 0.24 19.84 9.89
N GLU A 35 1.30 20.57 9.54
CA GLU A 35 2.40 20.01 8.78
C GLU A 35 3.17 19.03 9.66
N ILE A 36 3.42 17.83 9.14
CA ILE A 36 4.22 16.79 9.79
C ILE A 36 5.32 16.28 8.86
N SER A 37 6.26 15.52 9.40
CA SER A 37 7.33 14.90 8.64
C SER A 37 7.41 13.40 8.93
N LEU A 38 7.55 12.60 7.87
CA LEU A 38 7.73 11.15 7.89
C LEU A 38 9.02 10.78 7.13
N PRO A 39 10.21 11.16 7.65
CA PRO A 39 11.46 11.18 6.90
C PRO A 39 11.97 9.81 6.43
N HIS A 40 11.55 8.72 7.10
CA HIS A 40 11.97 7.37 6.74
C HIS A 40 11.07 6.71 5.68
N THR A 41 9.94 7.33 5.29
CA THR A 41 9.03 6.77 4.26
C THR A 41 9.69 6.63 2.89
N LYS A 42 10.74 7.41 2.59
CA LYS A 42 11.57 7.22 1.39
C LYS A 42 12.22 5.84 1.26
N TYR A 43 12.35 5.10 2.35
CA TYR A 43 12.88 3.74 2.38
C TYR A 43 11.78 2.67 2.35
N ALA A 44 10.50 3.07 2.41
CA ALA A 44 9.39 2.15 2.59
C ALA A 44 9.28 1.12 1.46
N LEU A 45 9.44 1.54 0.22
CA LEU A 45 9.36 0.66 -0.94
C LEU A 45 10.39 -0.49 -0.86
N ALA A 46 11.67 -0.17 -0.65
CA ALA A 46 12.73 -1.17 -0.54
C ALA A 46 12.51 -2.08 0.69
N THR A 47 12.12 -1.51 1.82
CA THR A 47 11.81 -2.24 3.06
C THR A 47 10.66 -3.22 2.85
N TYR A 48 9.59 -2.79 2.21
CA TYR A 48 8.44 -3.63 1.88
C TYR A 48 8.83 -4.82 1.02
N TYR A 49 9.57 -4.61 -0.07
CA TYR A 49 9.95 -5.72 -0.96
C TYR A 49 10.79 -6.78 -0.27
N ILE A 50 11.65 -6.39 0.65
CA ILE A 50 12.44 -7.34 1.44
C ILE A 50 11.55 -8.11 2.42
N ILE A 51 10.77 -7.41 3.24
CA ILE A 51 9.94 -8.03 4.29
C ILE A 51 8.81 -8.86 3.67
N CYS A 52 8.06 -8.29 2.73
CA CYS A 52 6.92 -8.96 2.11
C CYS A 52 7.32 -10.23 1.38
N THR A 53 8.44 -10.23 0.63
CA THR A 53 8.90 -11.43 -0.06
C THR A 53 9.39 -12.49 0.91
N ALA A 54 10.09 -12.11 1.99
CA ALA A 54 10.53 -13.01 3.04
C ALA A 54 9.33 -13.69 3.73
N GLU A 55 8.32 -12.91 4.14
CA GLU A 55 7.10 -13.42 4.75
C GLU A 55 6.28 -14.28 3.77
N ALA A 56 6.14 -13.86 2.51
CA ALA A 56 5.46 -14.64 1.48
C ALA A 56 6.13 -16.00 1.25
N SER A 57 7.45 -16.05 1.16
CA SER A 57 8.22 -17.29 1.01
C SER A 57 7.93 -18.24 2.17
N SER A 58 7.94 -17.76 3.40
CA SER A 58 7.67 -18.56 4.60
C SER A 58 6.21 -19.00 4.69
N ASN A 59 5.27 -18.07 4.51
CA ASN A 59 3.84 -18.34 4.66
C ASN A 59 3.28 -19.25 3.55
N LEU A 60 3.72 -19.07 2.31
CA LEU A 60 3.27 -19.87 1.17
C LEU A 60 3.97 -21.24 1.08
N ALA A 61 4.96 -21.53 1.92
CA ALA A 61 5.57 -22.86 2.02
C ALA A 61 4.56 -23.95 2.38
N ARG A 62 3.49 -23.60 3.12
CA ARG A 62 2.43 -24.52 3.54
C ARG A 62 1.52 -25.04 2.42
N TYR A 63 1.52 -24.39 1.25
CA TYR A 63 0.75 -24.83 0.08
C TYR A 63 1.57 -25.81 -0.75
N ASP A 64 1.66 -27.03 -0.25
CA ASP A 64 2.48 -28.13 -0.79
C ASP A 64 1.65 -29.26 -1.44
N GLY A 65 0.32 -29.17 -1.37
CA GLY A 65 -0.61 -30.18 -1.88
C GLY A 65 -0.91 -31.33 -0.91
N VAL A 66 -0.46 -31.24 0.37
CA VAL A 66 -0.69 -32.29 1.38
C VAL A 66 -1.92 -32.03 2.21
N LYS A 67 -1.98 -30.89 2.93
CA LYS A 67 -3.07 -30.60 3.87
C LYS A 67 -4.25 -29.86 3.25
N TYR A 68 -3.99 -28.88 2.41
CA TYR A 68 -5.03 -28.03 1.82
C TYR A 68 -4.51 -27.32 0.56
N GLY A 69 -5.42 -26.75 -0.20
CA GLY A 69 -5.16 -26.11 -1.46
C GLY A 69 -5.14 -27.07 -2.64
N LEU A 70 -4.63 -26.58 -3.77
CA LEU A 70 -4.47 -27.38 -4.98
C LEU A 70 -3.48 -28.53 -4.72
N ARG A 71 -3.82 -29.73 -5.22
CA ARG A 71 -2.93 -30.86 -5.33
C ARG A 71 -2.84 -31.31 -6.78
N THR A 72 -1.62 -31.48 -7.26
CA THR A 72 -1.35 -32.09 -8.57
C THR A 72 -0.49 -33.32 -8.35
N ASP A 73 -0.99 -34.50 -8.73
CA ASP A 73 -0.30 -35.75 -8.48
C ASP A 73 0.99 -35.87 -9.29
N GLY A 74 1.98 -36.57 -8.70
CA GLY A 74 3.27 -36.85 -9.26
C GLY A 74 3.61 -38.34 -9.05
N LYS A 75 4.68 -38.83 -9.71
CA LYS A 75 5.21 -40.20 -9.53
C LYS A 75 5.77 -40.43 -8.13
N ASP A 76 6.20 -39.38 -7.47
CA ASP A 76 6.71 -39.35 -6.10
C ASP A 76 6.33 -38.05 -5.39
N ILE A 77 6.63 -37.96 -4.10
CA ILE A 77 6.27 -36.77 -3.28
C ILE A 77 6.98 -35.51 -3.76
N VAL A 78 8.19 -35.60 -4.26
CA VAL A 78 8.97 -34.45 -4.75
C VAL A 78 8.37 -33.92 -6.04
N GLU A 79 7.99 -34.82 -6.96
CA GLU A 79 7.31 -34.41 -8.20
C GLU A 79 5.93 -33.83 -7.92
N MET A 80 5.18 -34.41 -6.98
CA MET A 80 3.88 -33.88 -6.53
C MET A 80 4.03 -32.46 -6.00
N TYR A 81 5.00 -32.18 -5.12
CA TYR A 81 5.27 -30.83 -4.62
C TYR A 81 5.61 -29.86 -5.76
N LYS A 82 6.53 -30.25 -6.65
CA LYS A 82 6.93 -29.41 -7.79
C LYS A 82 5.74 -29.06 -8.69
N LYS A 83 4.97 -30.07 -9.11
CA LYS A 83 3.80 -29.87 -9.98
C LYS A 83 2.73 -29.01 -9.32
N THR A 84 2.41 -29.28 -8.06
CA THR A 84 1.44 -28.51 -7.29
C THR A 84 1.81 -27.03 -7.24
N ARG A 85 3.06 -26.72 -6.92
CA ARG A 85 3.52 -25.32 -6.82
C ARG A 85 3.65 -24.64 -8.19
N VAL A 86 4.05 -25.38 -9.22
CA VAL A 86 4.09 -24.84 -10.60
C VAL A 86 2.72 -24.48 -11.11
N ASN A 87 1.74 -25.34 -10.87
CA ASN A 87 0.36 -25.14 -11.37
C ASN A 87 -0.47 -24.19 -10.49
N GLY A 88 -0.22 -24.20 -9.17
CA GLY A 88 -0.99 -23.42 -8.20
C GLY A 88 -0.57 -21.98 -8.04
N PHE A 89 0.69 -21.63 -8.34
CA PHE A 89 1.18 -20.26 -8.18
C PHE A 89 1.41 -19.55 -9.51
N GLY A 90 0.90 -18.34 -9.63
CA GLY A 90 1.18 -17.44 -10.75
C GLY A 90 2.66 -17.00 -10.80
N LYS A 91 3.06 -16.39 -11.91
CA LYS A 91 4.45 -15.97 -12.15
C LYS A 91 4.98 -15.02 -11.07
N GLU A 92 4.19 -14.03 -10.68
CA GLU A 92 4.60 -13.03 -9.67
C GLU A 92 4.77 -13.66 -8.29
N VAL A 93 3.86 -14.54 -7.88
CA VAL A 93 3.95 -15.24 -6.59
C VAL A 93 5.22 -16.11 -6.54
N LYS A 94 5.51 -16.85 -7.61
CA LYS A 94 6.75 -17.64 -7.73
C LYS A 94 8.00 -16.77 -7.60
N ARG A 95 8.00 -15.60 -8.25
CA ARG A 95 9.10 -14.63 -8.15
C ARG A 95 9.30 -14.16 -6.71
N ARG A 96 8.24 -13.80 -6.01
CA ARG A 96 8.28 -13.35 -4.59
C ARG A 96 8.78 -14.47 -3.67
N ILE A 97 8.35 -15.71 -3.89
CA ILE A 97 8.83 -16.86 -3.11
C ILE A 97 10.35 -17.05 -3.30
N ILE A 98 10.85 -16.97 -4.53
CA ILE A 98 12.29 -17.12 -4.83
C ILE A 98 13.08 -15.99 -4.18
N LEU A 99 12.65 -14.74 -4.34
CA LEU A 99 13.30 -13.58 -3.72
C LEU A 99 13.30 -13.69 -2.19
N GLY A 100 12.19 -14.08 -1.59
CA GLY A 100 12.09 -14.25 -0.15
C GLY A 100 12.99 -15.37 0.39
N THR A 101 13.08 -16.50 -0.33
CA THR A 101 14.00 -17.58 0.01
C THR A 101 15.45 -17.09 -0.02
N TYR A 102 15.82 -16.28 -1.00
CA TYR A 102 17.15 -15.66 -1.10
C TYR A 102 17.42 -14.72 0.09
N VAL A 103 16.49 -13.82 0.38
CA VAL A 103 16.60 -12.86 1.49
C VAL A 103 16.76 -13.56 2.85
N LEU A 104 16.11 -14.71 3.04
CA LEU A 104 16.16 -15.48 4.29
C LEU A 104 17.34 -16.46 4.35
N SER A 105 18.11 -16.61 3.27
CA SER A 105 19.23 -17.56 3.24
C SER A 105 20.42 -17.10 4.09
N SER A 106 21.26 -18.05 4.47
CA SER A 106 22.46 -17.79 5.26
C SER A 106 23.37 -16.75 4.60
N GLY A 107 23.85 -15.79 5.38
CA GLY A 107 24.66 -14.67 4.91
C GLY A 107 23.86 -13.46 4.39
N TYR A 108 22.62 -13.64 3.97
CA TYR A 108 21.76 -12.55 3.47
C TYR A 108 20.72 -12.07 4.49
N TYR A 109 20.33 -12.91 5.43
CA TYR A 109 19.38 -12.59 6.49
C TYR A 109 19.76 -11.32 7.25
N GLU A 110 21.00 -11.23 7.74
CA GLU A 110 21.50 -10.07 8.48
C GLU A 110 21.61 -8.83 7.59
N ALA A 111 22.09 -9.00 6.36
CA ALA A 111 22.31 -7.90 5.43
C ALA A 111 21.02 -7.28 4.90
N TYR A 112 19.97 -8.08 4.74
CA TYR A 112 18.70 -7.63 4.13
C TYR A 112 17.54 -7.64 5.13
N TYR A 113 17.11 -8.81 5.61
CA TYR A 113 15.87 -8.93 6.39
C TYR A 113 15.97 -8.18 7.73
N ARG A 114 17.05 -8.39 8.46
CA ARG A 114 17.27 -7.68 9.74
C ARG A 114 17.36 -6.17 9.55
N LYS A 115 18.08 -5.71 8.54
CA LYS A 115 18.20 -4.29 8.23
C LYS A 115 16.85 -3.69 7.83
N ALA A 116 16.08 -4.37 6.98
CA ALA A 116 14.73 -3.94 6.62
C ALA A 116 13.80 -3.88 7.84
N SER A 117 13.89 -4.83 8.76
CA SER A 117 13.12 -4.82 10.01
C SER A 117 13.49 -3.65 10.92
N GLN A 118 14.76 -3.24 10.95
CA GLN A 118 15.19 -2.04 11.66
C GLN A 118 14.63 -0.77 11.01
N VAL A 119 14.66 -0.68 9.69
CA VAL A 119 14.08 0.46 8.96
C VAL A 119 12.56 0.52 9.14
N ARG A 120 11.87 -0.63 9.13
CA ARG A 120 10.44 -0.70 9.47
C ARG A 120 10.15 -0.08 10.84
N THR A 121 11.00 -0.35 11.82
CA THR A 121 10.87 0.25 13.16
C THR A 121 11.01 1.79 13.12
N LEU A 122 11.91 2.32 12.29
CA LEU A 122 12.07 3.78 12.12
C LEU A 122 10.83 4.39 11.45
N ILE A 123 10.31 3.75 10.39
CA ILE A 123 9.07 4.18 9.72
C ILE A 123 7.91 4.22 10.73
N ARG A 124 7.75 3.18 11.54
CA ARG A 124 6.71 3.13 12.56
C ARG A 124 6.86 4.28 13.57
N ARG A 125 8.08 4.57 14.02
CA ARG A 125 8.35 5.68 14.95
C ARG A 125 8.01 7.04 14.35
N ASP A 126 8.24 7.27 13.05
CA ASP A 126 7.82 8.51 12.40
C ASP A 126 6.30 8.74 12.57
N PHE A 127 5.49 7.71 12.36
CA PHE A 127 4.05 7.80 12.59
C PHE A 127 3.68 7.98 14.06
N GLU A 128 4.35 7.28 14.97
CA GLU A 128 4.12 7.42 16.42
C GLU A 128 4.39 8.87 16.88
N GLU A 129 5.45 9.52 16.38
CA GLU A 129 5.73 10.93 16.67
C GLU A 129 4.73 11.87 16.00
N ALA A 130 4.34 11.62 14.74
CA ALA A 130 3.34 12.41 14.02
C ALA A 130 1.98 12.39 14.74
N PHE A 131 1.56 11.24 15.25
CA PHE A 131 0.30 11.11 16.01
C PHE A 131 0.29 11.74 17.40
N LYS A 132 1.40 12.30 17.87
CA LYS A 132 1.39 13.20 19.03
C LYS A 132 0.87 14.60 18.67
N LEU A 133 0.90 14.95 17.38
CA LEU A 133 0.55 16.27 16.86
C LEU A 133 -0.82 16.30 16.17
N CYS A 134 -1.34 15.14 15.73
CA CYS A 134 -2.59 15.06 14.98
C CYS A 134 -3.36 13.78 15.29
N ASP A 135 -4.65 13.75 14.94
CA ASP A 135 -5.54 12.61 15.16
C ASP A 135 -5.63 11.68 13.94
N VAL A 136 -5.53 12.27 12.74
CA VAL A 136 -5.56 11.55 11.44
C VAL A 136 -4.50 12.15 10.52
N ILE A 137 -3.87 11.33 9.72
CA ILE A 137 -2.92 11.76 8.68
C ILE A 137 -3.60 11.66 7.32
N VAL A 138 -3.46 12.70 6.48
CA VAL A 138 -4.08 12.81 5.17
C VAL A 138 -3.02 12.80 4.08
N THR A 139 -3.17 11.92 3.09
CA THR A 139 -2.25 11.79 1.95
C THR A 139 -3.01 11.48 0.66
N PRO A 140 -2.39 11.65 -0.52
CA PRO A 140 -2.87 10.96 -1.71
C PRO A 140 -2.83 9.44 -1.52
N THR A 141 -3.76 8.71 -2.13
CA THR A 141 -3.71 7.23 -2.14
C THR A 141 -2.66 6.72 -3.12
N SER A 142 -2.57 7.34 -4.30
CA SER A 142 -1.62 7.00 -5.36
C SER A 142 -1.07 8.27 -6.00
N PRO A 143 0.16 8.26 -6.55
CA PRO A 143 0.72 9.42 -7.22
C PRO A 143 -0.01 9.82 -8.52
N THR A 144 -0.70 8.87 -9.14
CA THR A 144 -1.42 9.06 -10.43
C THR A 144 -2.78 8.40 -10.35
N THR A 145 -3.67 8.76 -11.28
CA THR A 145 -4.90 8.01 -11.56
C THR A 145 -4.60 6.65 -12.19
N ALA A 146 -5.65 5.85 -12.47
CA ALA A 146 -5.50 4.55 -13.09
C ALA A 146 -4.80 4.63 -14.46
N PHE A 147 -4.01 3.63 -14.78
CA PHE A 147 -3.31 3.47 -16.06
C PHE A 147 -3.86 2.28 -16.83
N LYS A 148 -3.62 2.23 -18.15
CA LYS A 148 -4.15 1.15 -19.02
C LYS A 148 -3.56 -0.20 -18.67
N ILE A 149 -4.34 -1.25 -18.86
CA ILE A 149 -3.88 -2.63 -18.69
C ILE A 149 -2.67 -2.87 -19.61
N GLY A 150 -1.57 -3.33 -19.04
CA GLY A 150 -0.33 -3.61 -19.76
C GLY A 150 0.64 -2.42 -19.90
N GLU A 151 0.24 -1.19 -19.60
CA GLU A 151 1.07 0.01 -19.81
C GLU A 151 2.37 0.00 -19.02
N ARG A 152 2.37 -0.59 -17.82
CA ARG A 152 3.54 -0.60 -16.91
C ARG A 152 4.25 -1.96 -16.82
N ILE A 153 3.90 -2.94 -17.66
CA ILE A 153 4.49 -4.30 -17.59
C ILE A 153 6.00 -4.27 -17.85
N HIS A 154 6.48 -3.37 -18.69
CA HIS A 154 7.89 -3.27 -19.06
C HIS A 154 8.69 -2.30 -18.18
N ASP A 155 8.05 -1.64 -17.22
CA ASP A 155 8.68 -0.74 -16.26
C ASP A 155 8.27 -1.11 -14.83
N PRO A 156 8.95 -2.10 -14.22
CA PRO A 156 8.64 -2.55 -12.85
C PRO A 156 8.77 -1.43 -11.81
N LEU A 157 9.67 -0.46 -12.03
CA LEU A 157 9.86 0.64 -11.10
C LEU A 157 8.64 1.57 -11.07
N LYS A 158 8.08 1.93 -12.23
CA LYS A 158 6.84 2.71 -12.30
C LYS A 158 5.65 1.97 -11.66
N MET A 159 5.58 0.65 -11.86
CA MET A 159 4.56 -0.17 -11.19
C MET A 159 4.71 -0.10 -9.66
N TYR A 160 5.92 -0.23 -9.16
CA TYR A 160 6.20 -0.20 -7.73
C TYR A 160 5.97 1.18 -7.10
N LEU A 161 6.28 2.25 -7.81
CA LEU A 161 6.03 3.62 -7.34
C LEU A 161 4.54 3.94 -7.20
N SER A 162 3.64 3.18 -7.84
CA SER A 162 2.19 3.36 -7.66
C SER A 162 1.73 3.12 -6.23
N ASP A 163 2.45 2.32 -5.45
CA ASP A 163 2.10 1.94 -4.08
C ASP A 163 2.87 2.73 -3.01
N ILE A 164 3.65 3.75 -3.43
CA ILE A 164 4.60 4.44 -2.54
C ILE A 164 3.91 5.09 -1.32
N PHE A 165 2.65 5.50 -1.44
CA PHE A 165 1.90 6.16 -0.38
C PHE A 165 1.14 5.20 0.54
N THR A 166 0.84 3.98 0.09
CA THR A 166 0.08 2.99 0.87
C THR A 166 0.99 2.02 1.65
N ILE A 167 2.17 1.75 1.12
CA ILE A 167 3.17 0.87 1.75
C ILE A 167 3.55 1.29 3.18
N PRO A 168 3.80 2.58 3.48
CA PRO A 168 4.21 3.00 4.82
C PRO A 168 3.21 2.67 5.91
N ALA A 169 1.90 2.84 5.67
CA ALA A 169 0.86 2.47 6.63
C ALA A 169 0.87 0.96 6.94
N ASN A 170 1.06 0.12 5.91
CA ASN A 170 1.19 -1.33 6.08
C ASN A 170 2.43 -1.72 6.90
N LEU A 171 3.58 -1.10 6.64
CA LEU A 171 4.82 -1.34 7.39
C LEU A 171 4.71 -0.90 8.84
N ALA A 172 4.01 0.20 9.10
CA ALA A 172 3.79 0.71 10.43
C ALA A 172 2.70 -0.05 11.21
N GLY A 173 1.85 -0.83 10.52
CA GLY A 173 0.73 -1.57 11.12
C GLY A 173 -0.42 -0.66 11.54
N LEU A 174 -0.76 0.32 10.71
CA LEU A 174 -1.78 1.33 10.97
C LEU A 174 -3.03 1.10 10.13
N PRO A 175 -4.23 1.40 10.66
CA PRO A 175 -5.45 1.42 9.87
C PRO A 175 -5.40 2.58 8.87
N ALA A 176 -5.85 2.30 7.65
CA ALA A 176 -5.96 3.31 6.60
C ALA A 176 -7.19 3.05 5.74
N ILE A 177 -7.77 4.12 5.20
CA ILE A 177 -8.91 4.07 4.28
C ILE A 177 -8.66 5.01 3.12
N SER A 178 -9.06 4.61 1.91
CA SER A 178 -9.08 5.47 0.74
C SER A 178 -10.51 5.91 0.45
N VAL A 179 -10.70 7.22 0.30
CA VAL A 179 -12.00 7.84 -0.02
C VAL A 179 -11.84 8.56 -1.36
N PRO A 180 -12.76 8.40 -2.32
CA PRO A 180 -12.75 9.19 -3.55
C PRO A 180 -12.86 10.68 -3.21
N CYS A 181 -11.98 11.50 -3.81
CA CYS A 181 -11.95 12.94 -3.54
C CYS A 181 -12.07 13.81 -4.80
N GLY A 182 -12.15 13.22 -5.99
CA GLY A 182 -12.31 13.92 -7.26
C GLY A 182 -12.08 13.02 -8.45
N PHE A 183 -11.96 13.66 -9.60
CA PHE A 183 -11.66 13.01 -10.89
C PHE A 183 -10.60 13.82 -11.63
N ASP A 184 -9.81 13.14 -12.46
CA ASP A 184 -8.93 13.79 -13.43
C ASP A 184 -9.71 14.25 -14.68
N ASP A 185 -9.03 14.90 -15.62
CA ASP A 185 -9.61 15.37 -16.88
C ASP A 185 -10.17 14.23 -17.76
N LYS A 186 -9.76 12.98 -17.50
CA LYS A 186 -10.25 11.76 -18.20
C LYS A 186 -11.39 11.09 -17.43
N HIS A 187 -11.91 11.74 -16.38
CA HIS A 187 -12.92 11.20 -15.47
C HIS A 187 -12.51 9.95 -14.70
N LEU A 188 -11.21 9.74 -14.49
CA LEU A 188 -10.72 8.67 -13.63
C LEU A 188 -10.73 9.13 -12.16
N PRO A 189 -11.17 8.29 -11.21
CA PRO A 189 -11.28 8.68 -9.82
C PRO A 189 -9.92 8.90 -9.17
N ILE A 190 -9.86 9.89 -8.29
CA ILE A 190 -8.72 10.22 -7.44
C ILE A 190 -9.07 9.84 -6.01
N GLY A 191 -8.16 9.11 -5.34
CA GLY A 191 -8.31 8.70 -3.94
C GLY A 191 -7.50 9.58 -2.99
N LEU A 192 -8.13 9.98 -1.88
CA LEU A 192 -7.48 10.52 -0.70
C LEU A 192 -7.37 9.41 0.33
N GLN A 193 -6.19 9.22 0.90
CA GLN A 193 -5.94 8.27 1.97
C GLN A 193 -5.98 8.96 3.32
N LEU A 194 -6.74 8.39 4.25
CA LEU A 194 -6.72 8.73 5.66
C LEU A 194 -6.01 7.60 6.41
N ILE A 195 -5.05 7.95 7.28
CA ILE A 195 -4.33 7.00 8.13
C ILE A 195 -4.64 7.35 9.58
N GLY A 196 -5.07 6.37 10.38
CA GLY A 196 -5.43 6.52 11.78
C GLY A 196 -4.37 5.94 12.72
N ARG A 197 -4.51 6.24 14.03
CA ARG A 197 -3.73 5.59 15.07
C ARG A 197 -4.03 4.09 15.12
N ALA A 198 -3.09 3.30 15.59
CA ALA A 198 -3.29 1.87 15.77
C ALA A 198 -4.52 1.60 16.65
N LEU A 199 -5.44 0.75 16.18
CA LEU A 199 -6.67 0.36 16.85
C LEU A 199 -7.70 1.51 17.05
N ASP A 200 -7.57 2.60 16.28
CA ASP A 200 -8.53 3.72 16.30
C ASP A 200 -9.25 3.87 14.95
N GLU A 201 -9.80 2.76 14.45
CA GLU A 201 -10.60 2.72 13.24
C GLU A 201 -11.88 3.58 13.39
N GLY A 202 -12.37 3.77 14.62
CA GLY A 202 -13.55 4.58 14.90
C GLY A 202 -13.37 6.06 14.52
N THR A 203 -12.26 6.67 14.89
CA THR A 203 -11.92 8.05 14.50
C THR A 203 -11.72 8.14 12.98
N LEU A 204 -10.99 7.18 12.40
CA LEU A 204 -10.72 7.12 10.98
C LEU A 204 -12.02 7.07 10.15
N LEU A 205 -12.96 6.19 10.51
CA LEU A 205 -14.25 6.04 9.83
C LEU A 205 -15.14 7.26 9.98
N LYS A 206 -15.12 7.95 11.12
CA LYS A 206 -15.87 9.22 11.31
C LYS A 206 -15.39 10.29 10.35
N VAL A 207 -14.08 10.50 10.24
CA VAL A 207 -13.50 11.49 9.32
C VAL A 207 -13.79 11.12 7.87
N ALA A 208 -13.62 9.84 7.51
CA ALA A 208 -13.91 9.33 6.18
C ALA A 208 -15.38 9.54 5.79
N HIS A 209 -16.32 9.26 6.71
CA HIS A 209 -17.75 9.43 6.48
C HIS A 209 -18.15 10.91 6.23
N VAL A 210 -17.59 11.82 7.02
CA VAL A 210 -17.82 13.27 6.80
C VAL A 210 -17.33 13.67 5.41
N LEU A 211 -16.11 13.27 5.04
CA LEU A 211 -15.53 13.60 3.75
C LEU A 211 -16.34 13.02 2.58
N GLU A 212 -16.72 11.74 2.66
CA GLU A 212 -17.51 11.04 1.64
C GLU A 212 -18.85 11.72 1.42
N LYS A 213 -19.56 12.10 2.51
CA LYS A 213 -20.85 12.75 2.47
C LYS A 213 -20.79 14.14 1.83
N GLU A 214 -19.76 14.92 2.12
CA GLU A 214 -19.63 16.30 1.66
C GLU A 214 -19.10 16.40 0.21
N ILE A 215 -18.23 15.49 -0.19
CA ILE A 215 -17.73 15.46 -1.57
C ILE A 215 -18.80 14.86 -2.51
N ASP A 216 -19.70 14.02 -2.01
CA ASP A 216 -20.85 13.39 -2.71
C ASP A 216 -20.51 12.85 -4.12
N ILE A 217 -19.40 12.11 -4.22
CA ILE A 217 -19.01 11.46 -5.48
C ILE A 217 -19.89 10.23 -5.70
N LYS A 218 -21.05 10.43 -6.29
CA LYS A 218 -22.02 9.35 -6.64
C LYS A 218 -21.87 8.85 -8.08
N ARG A 219 -20.75 9.08 -8.74
CA ARG A 219 -20.62 8.72 -10.14
C ARG A 219 -20.32 7.22 -10.28
N ILE A 220 -21.35 6.43 -10.52
CA ILE A 220 -21.23 5.11 -11.11
C ILE A 220 -20.96 5.34 -12.62
N PRO A 221 -19.97 4.68 -13.23
CA PRO A 221 -19.76 4.78 -14.68
C PRO A 221 -21.06 4.48 -15.43
N ASP A 222 -21.37 5.27 -16.46
CA ASP A 222 -22.64 5.20 -17.20
C ASP A 222 -22.95 3.79 -17.76
N GLU A 223 -21.92 2.99 -18.01
CA GLU A 223 -22.01 1.59 -18.45
C GLU A 223 -22.71 0.65 -17.44
N TYR A 224 -22.82 1.05 -16.16
CA TYR A 224 -23.46 0.26 -15.10
C TYR A 224 -24.78 0.87 -14.59
N THR A 225 -25.27 1.91 -15.25
CA THR A 225 -26.53 2.60 -14.87
C THR A 225 -27.73 2.20 -15.75
N SER A 226 -27.56 1.22 -16.63
CA SER A 226 -28.64 0.68 -17.51
C SER A 226 -29.27 -0.57 -16.97
#